data_866803c084237771db85a2925e2f4574
#
_entry.id   866803c084237771db85a2925e2f4574
#
_cell.length_a   1.000
_cell.length_b   1.000
_cell.length_c   1.000
_cell.angle_alpha   90.00
_cell.angle_beta   90.00
_cell.angle_gamma   90.00
#
_symmetry.space_group_name_H-M   'P 1'
#
loop_
_entity.id
_entity.type
_entity.pdbx_description
1 polymer ?
#
loop_
_entity_poly.entity_id
_entity_poly.type
_entity_poly.pdbx_seq_one_letter_code
_entity_poly.pdbx_strand_id
1 'polypeptide(L)'
;MMGKRPQPPQPDRIRAISGSFSWIDHRFFRQGFDQGLTRVEKLLYMVLVAVSNRDGVSFYSDERLGELLEIRHRHELTGARNELVARDLIAFKNGIYQVLELPAAPKN
;
A
#
# COMPACT_ATOMS: atom_id res chain seq x y z
N MET A 1 -16.76 -10.65 26.57
CA MET A 1 -17.02 -11.86 25.84
C MET A 1 -16.52 -11.78 24.43
N MET A 2 -16.01 -12.85 23.98
CA MET A 2 -15.61 -12.91 22.59
C MET A 2 -16.83 -12.67 21.73
N GLY A 3 -16.83 -11.59 21.00
CA GLY A 3 -17.94 -11.26 20.18
C GLY A 3 -18.16 -12.28 19.09
N LYS A 4 -19.41 -12.41 18.70
CA LYS A 4 -19.71 -13.12 17.49
C LYS A 4 -19.13 -12.36 16.31
N ARG A 5 -18.73 -13.07 15.28
CA ARG A 5 -18.37 -12.42 14.05
C ARG A 5 -19.59 -11.71 13.50
N PRO A 6 -19.41 -10.49 13.00
CA PRO A 6 -20.53 -9.84 12.31
C PRO A 6 -20.98 -10.68 11.14
N GLN A 7 -22.29 -10.72 10.91
CA GLN A 7 -22.82 -11.39 9.74
C GLN A 7 -22.66 -10.52 8.53
N PRO A 8 -22.16 -11.05 7.42
CA PRO A 8 -22.05 -10.24 6.21
C PRO A 8 -23.44 -9.86 5.71
N PRO A 9 -23.66 -8.59 5.34
CA PRO A 9 -24.96 -8.17 4.80
C PRO A 9 -25.39 -8.96 3.57
N GLN A 10 -24.46 -9.47 2.79
CA GLN A 10 -24.76 -10.28 1.61
C GLN A 10 -23.99 -11.60 1.69
N PRO A 11 -24.51 -12.57 2.44
CA PRO A 11 -23.79 -13.83 2.64
C PRO A 11 -23.57 -14.62 1.36
N ASP A 12 -24.40 -14.37 0.30
CA ASP A 12 -24.23 -15.04 -0.99
C ASP A 12 -23.06 -14.51 -1.80
N ARG A 13 -22.48 -13.38 -1.37
CA ARG A 13 -21.42 -12.74 -2.11
C ARG A 13 -20.15 -12.58 -1.29
N ILE A 14 -19.85 -13.59 -0.49
CA ILE A 14 -18.57 -13.61 0.22
C ILE A 14 -17.45 -13.54 -0.81
N ARG A 15 -16.53 -12.61 -0.58
CA ARG A 15 -15.46 -12.38 -1.53
C ARG A 15 -14.62 -13.62 -1.72
N ALA A 16 -14.48 -14.03 -2.97
CA ALA A 16 -13.60 -15.11 -3.37
C ALA A 16 -12.79 -14.60 -4.56
N ILE A 17 -11.48 -14.77 -4.50
CA ILE A 17 -10.59 -14.28 -5.54
C ILE A 17 -10.03 -15.49 -6.28
N SER A 18 -10.42 -15.63 -7.56
CA SER A 18 -10.01 -16.77 -8.36
C SER A 18 -8.65 -16.57 -9.03
N GLY A 19 -8.19 -15.32 -9.14
CA GLY A 19 -6.88 -15.02 -9.68
C GLY A 19 -5.88 -14.71 -8.58
N SER A 20 -4.84 -13.99 -8.94
CA SER A 20 -3.87 -13.53 -7.96
C SER A 20 -4.44 -12.38 -7.13
N PHE A 21 -3.88 -12.18 -5.96
CA PHE A 21 -4.28 -11.09 -5.10
C PHE A 21 -3.08 -10.67 -4.25
N SER A 22 -3.19 -9.47 -3.70
CA SER A 22 -2.22 -8.94 -2.76
C SER A 22 -2.86 -8.76 -1.40
N TRP A 23 -2.05 -8.59 -0.40
CA TRP A 23 -2.50 -8.47 0.99
C TRP A 23 -1.80 -7.30 1.64
N ILE A 24 -2.42 -6.76 2.68
CA ILE A 24 -1.83 -5.69 3.48
C ILE A 24 -1.79 -6.13 4.93
N ASP A 25 -0.68 -5.84 5.59
CA ASP A 25 -0.51 -6.16 7.01
C ASP A 25 -1.44 -5.28 7.83
N HIS A 26 -2.25 -5.89 8.70
CA HIS A 26 -3.16 -5.15 9.55
C HIS A 26 -2.46 -4.15 10.46
N ARG A 27 -1.18 -4.38 10.78
CA ARG A 27 -0.41 -3.46 11.60
C ARG A 27 -0.28 -2.08 10.98
N PHE A 28 -0.42 -2.00 9.64
CA PHE A 28 -0.28 -0.71 8.96
C PHE A 28 -1.19 0.35 9.59
N PHE A 29 -2.44 0.00 9.85
CA PHE A 29 -3.35 0.91 10.53
C PHE A 29 -3.35 0.74 12.05
N ARG A 30 -3.33 -0.51 12.52
CA ARG A 30 -3.46 -0.78 13.96
C ARG A 30 -2.30 -0.25 14.79
N GLN A 31 -1.11 -0.23 14.22
CA GLN A 31 0.07 0.21 14.94
C GLN A 31 0.60 1.56 14.46
N GLY A 32 -0.22 2.29 13.69
CA GLY A 32 0.06 3.67 13.37
C GLY A 32 1.09 3.90 12.28
N PHE A 33 1.38 2.90 11.45
CA PHE A 33 2.33 3.09 10.33
C PHE A 33 1.80 4.10 9.31
N ASP A 34 0.47 4.27 9.26
CA ASP A 34 -0.17 5.21 8.34
C ASP A 34 -0.19 6.64 8.85
N GLN A 35 0.08 6.84 10.14
CA GLN A 35 -0.08 8.16 10.74
C GLN A 35 0.93 9.15 10.20
N GLY A 36 0.45 10.34 9.90
CA GLY A 36 1.27 11.40 9.35
C GLY A 36 1.51 11.29 7.86
N LEU A 37 1.07 10.23 7.21
CA LEU A 37 1.15 10.15 5.76
C LEU A 37 0.08 11.03 5.14
N THR A 38 0.44 11.71 4.06
CA THR A 38 -0.54 12.46 3.28
C THR A 38 -1.44 11.51 2.52
N ARG A 39 -2.52 12.06 1.95
CA ARG A 39 -3.44 11.28 1.12
C ARG A 39 -2.71 10.61 -0.04
N VAL A 40 -1.86 11.37 -0.74
CA VAL A 40 -1.12 10.85 -1.89
C VAL A 40 -0.16 9.73 -1.46
N GLU A 41 0.51 9.92 -0.33
CA GLU A 41 1.41 8.91 0.21
C GLU A 41 0.68 7.62 0.54
N LYS A 42 -0.48 7.72 1.19
CA LYS A 42 -1.29 6.55 1.50
C LYS A 42 -1.76 5.85 0.24
N LEU A 43 -2.22 6.61 -0.75
CA LEU A 43 -2.70 6.03 -2.01
C LEU A 43 -1.57 5.36 -2.77
N LEU A 44 -0.39 5.98 -2.81
CA LEU A 44 0.75 5.36 -3.47
C LEU A 44 1.09 4.02 -2.80
N TYR A 45 1.13 4.01 -1.46
CA TYR A 45 1.40 2.77 -0.75
C TYR A 45 0.37 1.69 -1.09
N MET A 46 -0.91 2.05 -1.09
CA MET A 46 -1.99 1.11 -1.42
C MET A 46 -1.87 0.56 -2.83
N VAL A 47 -1.55 1.42 -3.80
CA VAL A 47 -1.36 0.98 -5.18
C VAL A 47 -0.18 0.02 -5.27
N LEU A 48 0.94 0.36 -4.62
CA LEU A 48 2.13 -0.50 -4.65
C LEU A 48 1.86 -1.86 -4.03
N VAL A 49 1.09 -1.90 -2.93
CA VAL A 49 0.66 -3.18 -2.36
C VAL A 49 -0.21 -3.95 -3.36
N ALA A 50 -1.17 -3.26 -3.98
CA ALA A 50 -2.14 -3.91 -4.86
C ALA A 50 -1.51 -4.52 -6.10
N VAL A 51 -0.46 -3.90 -6.64
CA VAL A 51 0.15 -4.35 -7.89
C VAL A 51 1.39 -5.22 -7.68
N SER A 52 1.83 -5.41 -6.45
CA SER A 52 3.04 -6.17 -6.17
C SER A 52 2.80 -7.68 -6.31
N ASN A 53 3.87 -8.39 -6.63
CA ASN A 53 3.85 -9.84 -6.59
C ASN A 53 4.00 -10.30 -5.12
N ARG A 54 4.13 -11.60 -4.91
CA ARG A 54 4.18 -12.13 -3.55
C ARG A 54 5.42 -11.70 -2.75
N ASP A 55 6.46 -11.27 -3.45
CA ASP A 55 7.65 -10.74 -2.78
C ASP A 55 7.54 -9.23 -2.52
N GLY A 56 6.41 -8.63 -2.86
CA GLY A 56 6.18 -7.20 -2.70
C GLY A 56 6.75 -6.37 -3.84
N VAL A 57 7.17 -7.00 -4.93
CA VAL A 57 7.91 -6.33 -6.00
C VAL A 57 7.00 -5.95 -7.15
N SER A 58 7.20 -4.75 -7.67
CA SER A 58 6.52 -4.26 -8.87
C SER A 58 7.41 -3.26 -9.58
N PHE A 59 7.10 -3.01 -10.85
CA PHE A 59 7.75 -1.93 -11.58
C PHE A 59 6.70 -1.22 -12.42
N TYR A 60 6.39 -0.02 -11.99
CA TYR A 60 5.44 0.85 -12.65
C TYR A 60 6.14 2.16 -12.95
N SER A 61 5.95 2.68 -14.14
CA SER A 61 6.54 3.97 -14.49
C SER A 61 5.87 5.09 -13.70
N ASP A 62 6.59 6.19 -13.54
CA ASP A 62 6.02 7.38 -12.90
C ASP A 62 4.78 7.84 -13.66
N GLU A 63 4.80 7.73 -14.98
CA GLU A 63 3.66 8.11 -15.80
C GLU A 63 2.43 7.26 -15.48
N ARG A 64 2.61 5.94 -15.39
CA ARG A 64 1.50 5.04 -15.08
C ARG A 64 0.98 5.24 -13.66
N LEU A 65 1.88 5.43 -12.70
CA LEU A 65 1.47 5.72 -11.33
C LEU A 65 0.74 7.04 -11.24
N GLY A 66 1.22 8.04 -11.98
CA GLY A 66 0.53 9.33 -12.03
C GLY A 66 -0.90 9.21 -12.53
N GLU A 67 -1.11 8.36 -13.55
CA GLU A 67 -2.46 8.10 -14.05
C GLU A 67 -3.32 7.39 -13.01
N LEU A 68 -2.80 6.35 -12.39
CA LEU A 68 -3.54 5.59 -11.40
C LEU A 68 -3.92 6.44 -10.19
N LEU A 69 -3.05 7.34 -9.78
CA LEU A 69 -3.25 8.17 -8.61
C LEU A 69 -3.89 9.51 -8.95
N GLU A 70 -4.12 9.79 -10.23
CA GLU A 70 -4.67 11.05 -10.71
C GLU A 70 -3.85 12.24 -10.23
N ILE A 71 -2.53 12.10 -10.29
CA ILE A 71 -1.59 13.15 -9.89
C ILE A 71 -1.27 14.01 -11.11
N ARG A 72 -1.37 15.32 -10.93
CA ARG A 72 -1.09 16.28 -12.01
C ARG A 72 0.38 16.67 -12.10
N HIS A 73 1.07 16.67 -10.97
CA HIS A 73 2.45 17.17 -10.91
C HIS A 73 3.39 16.07 -10.47
N ARG A 74 4.41 15.84 -11.26
CA ARG A 74 5.37 14.77 -11.00
C ARG A 74 6.03 14.89 -9.63
N HIS A 75 6.25 16.10 -9.15
CA HIS A 75 6.88 16.28 -7.84
C HIS A 75 6.05 15.70 -6.70
N GLU A 76 4.74 15.61 -6.85
CA GLU A 76 3.89 14.99 -5.84
C GLU A 76 4.19 13.50 -5.72
N LEU A 77 4.39 12.84 -6.85
CA LEU A 77 4.72 11.41 -6.85
C LEU A 77 6.12 11.19 -6.27
N THR A 78 7.09 11.99 -6.71
CA THR A 78 8.46 11.87 -6.21
C THR A 78 8.52 12.10 -4.70
N GLY A 79 7.80 13.13 -4.22
CA GLY A 79 7.74 13.40 -2.79
C GLY A 79 7.11 12.26 -2.01
N ALA A 80 6.00 11.72 -2.52
CA ALA A 80 5.34 10.62 -1.86
C ALA A 80 6.23 9.38 -1.79
N ARG A 81 6.91 9.07 -2.90
CA ARG A 81 7.85 7.95 -2.94
C ARG A 81 8.96 8.13 -1.91
N ASN A 82 9.54 9.32 -1.87
CA ASN A 82 10.64 9.60 -0.96
C ASN A 82 10.21 9.47 0.50
N GLU A 83 8.99 9.91 0.82
CA GLU A 83 8.49 9.80 2.17
C GLU A 83 8.28 8.34 2.57
N LEU A 84 7.71 7.53 1.68
CA LEU A 84 7.52 6.11 1.97
C LEU A 84 8.85 5.38 2.13
N VAL A 85 9.85 5.75 1.35
CA VAL A 85 11.20 5.19 1.49
C VAL A 85 11.80 5.62 2.84
N ALA A 86 11.66 6.89 3.19
CA ALA A 86 12.20 7.41 4.45
C ALA A 86 11.58 6.73 5.66
N ARG A 87 10.31 6.34 5.56
CA ARG A 87 9.64 5.62 6.66
C ARG A 87 9.87 4.13 6.64
N ASP A 88 10.71 3.64 5.74
CA ASP A 88 11.05 2.22 5.66
C ASP A 88 9.85 1.33 5.32
N LEU A 89 8.92 1.89 4.56
CA LEU A 89 7.72 1.16 4.12
C LEU A 89 7.92 0.54 2.74
N ILE A 90 8.73 1.17 1.92
CA ILE A 90 9.07 0.65 0.58
C ILE A 90 10.55 0.85 0.31
N ALA A 91 11.06 0.10 -0.64
CA ALA A 91 12.35 0.35 -1.28
C ALA A 91 12.09 0.67 -2.75
N PHE A 92 12.96 1.48 -3.33
CA PHE A 92 12.87 1.84 -4.73
C PHE A 92 14.27 1.94 -5.30
N LYS A 93 14.52 1.20 -6.38
CA LYS A 93 15.84 1.21 -7.02
C LYS A 93 15.70 0.82 -8.48
N ASN A 94 16.27 1.62 -9.36
CA ASN A 94 16.30 1.31 -10.80
C ASN A 94 14.92 1.05 -11.37
N GLY A 95 13.93 1.82 -10.96
CA GLY A 95 12.55 1.68 -11.44
C GLY A 95 11.77 0.54 -10.81
N ILE A 96 12.37 -0.18 -9.87
CA ILE A 96 11.72 -1.31 -9.21
C ILE A 96 11.31 -0.91 -7.81
N TYR A 97 10.04 -1.16 -7.48
CA TYR A 97 9.49 -0.95 -6.15
C TYR A 97 9.43 -2.25 -5.39
N GLN A 98 9.63 -2.16 -4.09
CA GLN A 98 9.39 -3.28 -3.20
C GLN A 98 8.65 -2.78 -1.97
N VAL A 99 7.48 -3.35 -1.71
CA VAL A 99 6.79 -3.14 -0.43
C VAL A 99 7.50 -4.01 0.59
N LEU A 100 7.97 -3.39 1.65
CA LEU A 100 8.80 -4.06 2.65
C LEU A 100 7.94 -4.66 3.76
N GLU A 101 8.50 -5.66 4.41
CA GLU A 101 7.97 -6.08 5.71
C GLU A 101 7.95 -4.85 6.61
N LEU A 102 6.87 -4.66 7.38
CA LEU A 102 6.79 -3.51 8.27
C LEU A 102 7.87 -3.61 9.34
N PRO A 103 8.55 -2.49 9.65
CA PRO A 103 9.51 -2.50 10.74
C PRO A 103 8.82 -2.74 12.08
N ALA A 104 9.61 -2.92 13.14
CA ALA A 104 9.05 -3.21 14.46
C ALA A 104 8.15 -2.09 14.97
N ALA A 105 8.45 -0.83 14.59
CA ALA A 105 7.68 0.32 14.98
C ALA A 105 7.72 1.36 13.86
N PRO A 106 6.70 2.25 13.78
CA PRO A 106 6.69 3.29 12.77
C PRO A 106 7.91 4.20 12.86
N LYS A 107 8.44 4.60 11.73
CA LYS A 107 9.51 5.59 11.61
C LYS A 107 8.92 6.88 11.09
N ASN A 108 9.01 7.89 11.89
CA ASN A 108 8.46 9.21 11.54
C ASN A 108 9.56 10.16 11.13
#